data_56560b690f2fd5d90bff4c770624b582
#
_entry.id   56560b690f2fd5d90bff4c770624b582
#
_cell.length_a   1.000
_cell.length_b   1.000
_cell.length_c   1.000
_cell.angle_alpha   90.00
_cell.angle_beta   90.00
_cell.angle_gamma   90.00
#
_symmetry.space_group_name_H-M   'P 1'
#
loop_
_entity.id
_entity.type
_entity.pdbx_description
1 polymer ?
#
loop_
_entity_poly.entity_id
_entity_poly.type
_entity_poly.pdbx_seq_one_letter_code
_entity_poly.pdbx_strand_id
1 'polypeptide(L)'
;NYLHEYNLGQEKSAELGMACGGNATVLFYFVDAREDAAWIRQMEEAEEKREAFWILMPLEEGKIKILPEFQTFAHQSVTEIDGARFYAEQFSYDGKVYIFGGGHLAQELVPVLAHLGFRCIVSDDREEFTKPELFPGAEEIRLIDFGKLEETFTIHPEDYIVVVTRGHLCDTDAERFGLKTPAGYIGVVGSRKKTKFVTDKLLAEGFTEEQLARVTAPIGIEIGSETPAEIAISIAAQ
;
A
#
# COMPACT_ATOMS: atom_id res chain seq x y z
N ASN A 1 -31.21 7.97 9.40
CA ASN A 1 -30.13 8.55 8.59
C ASN A 1 -30.54 9.96 8.17
N TYR A 2 -29.58 10.87 8.03
CA TYR A 2 -29.83 12.17 7.44
C TYR A 2 -28.55 12.76 6.84
N LEU A 3 -28.72 13.61 5.83
CA LEU A 3 -27.66 14.40 5.24
C LEU A 3 -27.67 15.80 5.87
N HIS A 4 -26.49 16.31 6.19
CA HIS A 4 -26.32 17.70 6.62
C HIS A 4 -25.33 18.41 5.69
N GLU A 5 -25.77 19.53 5.15
CA GLU A 5 -24.93 20.38 4.30
C GLU A 5 -24.26 21.48 5.13
N TYR A 6 -22.94 21.48 5.07
CA TYR A 6 -22.12 22.56 5.65
C TYR A 6 -21.66 23.49 4.53
N ASN A 7 -22.11 24.74 4.63
CA ASN A 7 -21.63 25.79 3.73
C ASN A 7 -20.49 26.54 4.41
N LEU A 8 -19.29 26.34 3.95
CA LEU A 8 -18.05 27.00 4.39
C LEU A 8 -17.73 28.17 3.45
N GLY A 9 -18.72 29.02 3.15
CA GLY A 9 -18.54 30.22 2.31
C GLY A 9 -17.46 31.15 2.89
N GLN A 10 -16.88 32.01 2.04
CA GLN A 10 -15.73 32.85 2.38
C GLN A 10 -15.88 33.67 3.68
N GLU A 11 -17.07 34.16 3.99
CA GLU A 11 -17.31 34.93 5.25
C GLU A 11 -17.22 34.04 6.50
N LYS A 12 -17.81 32.83 6.46
CA LYS A 12 -17.74 31.88 7.59
C LYS A 12 -16.37 31.21 7.72
N SER A 13 -15.69 30.96 6.60
CA SER A 13 -14.34 30.42 6.65
C SER A 13 -13.31 31.44 7.19
N ALA A 14 -13.52 32.72 6.94
CA ALA A 14 -12.68 33.78 7.51
C ALA A 14 -12.85 33.90 9.04
N GLU A 15 -14.06 33.73 9.59
CA GLU A 15 -14.32 33.68 11.04
C GLU A 15 -13.64 32.47 11.71
N LEU A 16 -13.49 31.36 10.97
CA LEU A 16 -12.81 30.14 11.44
C LEU A 16 -11.31 30.12 11.13
N GLY A 17 -10.77 31.20 10.56
CA GLY A 17 -9.35 31.31 10.18
C GLY A 17 -8.94 30.40 9.00
N MET A 18 -9.91 29.98 8.18
CA MET A 18 -9.68 29.10 7.02
C MET A 18 -9.57 29.94 5.74
N ALA A 19 -8.51 29.73 4.98
CA ALA A 19 -8.29 30.42 3.70
C ALA A 19 -9.10 29.83 2.53
N CYS A 20 -9.61 28.60 2.65
CA CYS A 20 -10.36 27.91 1.62
C CYS A 20 -11.82 27.73 2.07
N GLY A 21 -12.74 28.26 1.27
CA GLY A 21 -14.17 28.00 1.42
C GLY A 21 -14.59 26.79 0.59
N GLY A 22 -15.74 26.21 0.90
CA GLY A 22 -16.31 25.08 0.16
C GLY A 22 -17.64 24.65 0.76
N ASN A 23 -18.26 23.65 0.13
CA ASN A 23 -19.43 22.97 0.67
C ASN A 23 -19.06 21.54 1.00
N ALA A 24 -19.52 21.04 2.14
CA ALA A 24 -19.38 19.65 2.53
C ALA A 24 -20.78 19.09 2.85
N THR A 25 -21.07 17.91 2.32
CA THR A 25 -22.26 17.15 2.68
C THR A 25 -21.82 15.97 3.54
N VAL A 26 -22.35 15.87 4.76
CA VAL A 26 -22.02 14.82 5.71
C VAL A 26 -23.23 13.92 5.90
N LEU A 27 -23.04 12.62 5.71
CA LEU A 27 -24.03 11.59 6.01
C LEU A 27 -23.89 11.16 7.47
N PHE A 28 -24.98 11.27 8.23
CA PHE A 28 -25.11 10.72 9.57
C PHE A 28 -25.94 9.44 9.50
N TYR A 29 -25.30 8.33 9.78
CA TYR A 29 -25.95 7.02 9.81
C TYR A 29 -26.01 6.52 11.26
N PHE A 30 -27.22 6.19 11.72
CA PHE A 30 -27.39 5.57 13.03
C PHE A 30 -27.25 4.06 12.90
N VAL A 31 -26.30 3.49 13.64
CA VAL A 31 -26.05 2.06 13.69
C VAL A 31 -26.80 1.44 14.87
N ASP A 32 -27.75 0.54 14.61
CA ASP A 32 -28.41 -0.27 15.62
C ASP A 32 -27.77 -1.64 15.71
N ALA A 33 -27.20 -1.97 16.88
CA ALA A 33 -26.43 -3.21 17.08
C ALA A 33 -27.22 -4.50 16.83
N ARG A 34 -28.55 -4.46 16.84
CA ARG A 34 -29.40 -5.64 16.59
C ARG A 34 -29.80 -5.74 15.11
N GLU A 35 -30.21 -4.61 14.53
CA GLU A 35 -30.68 -4.55 13.15
C GLU A 35 -29.54 -4.60 12.14
N ASP A 36 -28.38 -4.04 12.51
CA ASP A 36 -27.22 -3.87 11.65
C ASP A 36 -26.16 -4.98 11.84
N ALA A 37 -26.38 -5.91 12.76
CA ALA A 37 -25.44 -6.98 13.07
C ALA A 37 -24.99 -7.81 11.85
N ALA A 38 -25.81 -7.89 10.80
CA ALA A 38 -25.49 -8.69 9.63
C ALA A 38 -24.34 -8.10 8.81
N TRP A 39 -24.43 -6.80 8.46
CA TRP A 39 -23.38 -6.15 7.68
C TRP A 39 -22.10 -5.92 8.52
N ILE A 40 -22.23 -5.71 9.83
CA ILE A 40 -21.08 -5.60 10.73
C ILE A 40 -20.28 -6.91 10.71
N ARG A 41 -20.93 -8.07 10.82
CA ARG A 41 -20.24 -9.36 10.72
C ARG A 41 -19.59 -9.59 9.37
N GLN A 42 -20.22 -9.16 8.28
CA GLN A 42 -19.62 -9.25 6.96
C GLN A 42 -18.31 -8.43 6.86
N MET A 43 -18.27 -7.25 7.48
CA MET A 43 -17.06 -6.46 7.58
C MET A 43 -15.98 -7.16 8.42
N GLU A 44 -16.35 -7.68 9.60
CA GLU A 44 -15.45 -8.44 10.49
C GLU A 44 -14.86 -9.65 9.77
N GLU A 45 -15.70 -10.43 9.05
CA GLU A 45 -15.25 -11.59 8.27
C GLU A 45 -14.30 -11.20 7.11
N ALA A 46 -14.57 -10.10 6.43
CA ALA A 46 -13.70 -9.59 5.38
C ALA A 46 -12.36 -9.10 5.97
N GLU A 47 -12.40 -8.45 7.13
CA GLU A 47 -11.22 -8.01 7.84
C GLU A 47 -10.33 -9.18 8.28
N GLU A 48 -10.91 -10.21 8.88
CA GLU A 48 -10.19 -11.43 9.28
C GLU A 48 -9.50 -12.13 8.10
N LYS A 49 -10.15 -12.12 6.92
CA LYS A 49 -9.61 -12.71 5.68
C LYS A 49 -8.72 -11.75 4.89
N ARG A 50 -8.64 -10.49 5.28
CA ARG A 50 -7.99 -9.41 4.53
C ARG A 50 -8.52 -9.28 3.09
N GLU A 51 -9.83 -9.45 2.92
CA GLU A 51 -10.52 -9.29 1.64
C GLU A 51 -11.04 -7.84 1.52
N ALA A 52 -10.64 -7.14 0.46
CA ALA A 52 -11.19 -5.83 0.16
C ALA A 52 -12.71 -5.92 -0.08
N PHE A 53 -13.44 -4.90 0.34
CA PHE A 53 -14.89 -4.84 0.16
C PHE A 53 -15.36 -3.41 -0.09
N TRP A 54 -16.57 -3.28 -0.59
CA TRP A 54 -17.26 -2.01 -0.72
C TRP A 54 -18.34 -1.87 0.34
N ILE A 55 -18.40 -0.70 0.97
CA ILE A 55 -19.53 -0.30 1.80
C ILE A 55 -20.41 0.67 1.01
N LEU A 56 -21.70 0.36 0.91
CA LEU A 56 -22.70 1.20 0.31
C LEU A 56 -23.65 1.71 1.40
N MET A 57 -23.54 2.99 1.71
CA MET A 57 -24.35 3.65 2.73
C MET A 57 -25.50 4.40 2.07
N PRO A 58 -26.78 4.06 2.37
CA PRO A 58 -27.91 4.72 1.75
C PRO A 58 -27.97 6.20 2.18
N LEU A 59 -28.12 7.10 1.21
CA LEU A 59 -28.25 8.54 1.47
C LEU A 59 -29.65 8.90 2.00
N GLU A 60 -30.60 8.01 1.82
CA GLU A 60 -31.98 8.13 2.26
C GLU A 60 -32.32 6.97 3.20
N GLU A 61 -33.58 6.54 3.24
CA GLU A 61 -33.96 5.37 4.02
C GLU A 61 -33.36 4.09 3.41
N GLY A 62 -32.86 3.20 4.24
CA GLY A 62 -32.28 1.93 3.81
C GLY A 62 -31.22 1.41 4.76
N LYS A 63 -30.67 0.26 4.41
CA LYS A 63 -29.59 -0.40 5.17
C LYS A 63 -28.28 -0.38 4.40
N ILE A 64 -27.17 -0.37 5.13
CA ILE A 64 -25.83 -0.54 4.59
C ILE A 64 -25.74 -1.89 3.87
N LYS A 65 -25.04 -1.91 2.75
CA LYS A 65 -24.69 -3.13 2.00
C LYS A 65 -23.19 -3.27 1.95
N ILE A 66 -22.70 -4.48 2.15
CA ILE A 66 -21.31 -4.86 1.96
C ILE A 66 -21.24 -5.71 0.70
N LEU A 67 -20.36 -5.33 -0.22
CA LEU A 67 -20.18 -6.03 -1.50
C LEU A 67 -18.69 -6.35 -1.68
N PRO A 68 -18.34 -7.58 -2.10
CA PRO A 68 -16.95 -7.95 -2.39
C PRO A 68 -16.40 -7.19 -3.61
N GLU A 69 -17.27 -6.89 -4.58
CA GLU A 69 -16.92 -6.16 -5.79
C GLU A 69 -18.01 -5.13 -6.11
N PHE A 70 -17.60 -3.95 -6.55
CA PHE A 70 -18.49 -2.92 -7.03
C PHE A 70 -17.82 -2.09 -8.13
N GLN A 71 -18.50 -1.90 -9.26
CA GLN A 71 -17.96 -1.13 -10.38
C GLN A 71 -18.28 0.35 -10.20
N THR A 72 -17.25 1.14 -9.98
CA THR A 72 -17.30 2.60 -9.96
C THR A 72 -16.02 3.19 -10.52
N PHE A 73 -16.06 4.48 -10.89
CA PHE A 73 -14.91 5.20 -11.44
C PHE A 73 -13.96 5.77 -10.39
N ALA A 74 -14.31 5.67 -9.10
CA ALA A 74 -13.53 6.22 -8.00
C ALA A 74 -13.66 5.34 -6.75
N HIS A 75 -12.66 5.34 -5.88
CA HIS A 75 -12.69 4.64 -4.58
C HIS A 75 -13.77 5.17 -3.62
N GLN A 76 -14.27 6.37 -3.89
CA GLN A 76 -15.38 7.02 -3.18
C GLN A 76 -16.27 7.69 -4.18
N SER A 77 -17.57 7.46 -4.12
CA SER A 77 -18.54 8.09 -5.02
C SER A 77 -19.98 8.04 -4.50
N VAL A 78 -20.79 8.96 -4.96
CA VAL A 78 -22.25 8.83 -4.86
C VAL A 78 -22.73 8.09 -6.10
N THR A 79 -23.52 7.04 -5.90
CA THR A 79 -24.02 6.16 -6.96
C THR A 79 -25.51 5.92 -6.79
N GLU A 80 -26.18 5.48 -7.85
CA GLU A 80 -27.59 5.09 -7.84
C GLU A 80 -27.73 3.62 -8.22
N ILE A 81 -28.48 2.88 -7.41
CA ILE A 81 -28.77 1.45 -7.63
C ILE A 81 -30.27 1.26 -7.39
N ASP A 82 -30.98 0.76 -8.39
CA ASP A 82 -32.41 0.51 -8.33
C ASP A 82 -33.25 1.73 -7.88
N GLY A 83 -32.84 2.94 -8.29
CA GLY A 83 -33.50 4.18 -7.94
C GLY A 83 -33.21 4.72 -6.54
N ALA A 84 -32.36 4.06 -5.77
CA ALA A 84 -31.89 4.53 -4.46
C ALA A 84 -30.44 5.03 -4.55
N ARG A 85 -30.15 6.14 -3.86
CA ARG A 85 -28.80 6.73 -3.85
C ARG A 85 -28.00 6.24 -2.67
N PHE A 86 -26.75 5.92 -2.94
CA PHE A 86 -25.77 5.44 -1.96
C PHE A 86 -24.48 6.26 -2.04
N TYR A 87 -23.86 6.47 -0.90
CA TYR A 87 -22.43 6.75 -0.83
C TYR A 87 -21.70 5.41 -0.82
N ALA A 88 -20.85 5.21 -1.82
CA ALA A 88 -20.04 4.00 -1.97
C ALA A 88 -18.59 4.31 -1.66
N GLU A 89 -17.99 3.50 -0.80
CA GLU A 89 -16.58 3.61 -0.42
C GLU A 89 -15.93 2.23 -0.41
N GLN A 90 -14.73 2.14 -0.99
CA GLN A 90 -13.95 0.92 -0.97
C GLN A 90 -13.10 0.86 0.29
N PHE A 91 -13.24 -0.22 1.03
CA PHE A 91 -12.31 -0.61 2.07
C PHE A 91 -11.29 -1.58 1.49
N SER A 92 -10.05 -1.16 1.51
CA SER A 92 -8.90 -1.99 1.16
C SER A 92 -7.94 -2.03 2.34
N TYR A 93 -7.16 -3.09 2.42
CA TYR A 93 -6.13 -3.17 3.45
C TYR A 93 -4.92 -2.38 2.99
N ASP A 94 -4.35 -1.60 3.90
CA ASP A 94 -3.07 -0.97 3.69
C ASP A 94 -2.01 -2.07 3.64
N GLY A 95 -1.40 -2.24 2.47
CA GLY A 95 -0.31 -3.17 2.26
C GLY A 95 0.92 -2.80 3.10
N LYS A 96 1.75 -3.80 3.36
CA LYS A 96 3.06 -3.62 3.98
C LYS A 96 4.12 -3.42 2.92
N VAL A 97 5.15 -2.66 3.25
CA VAL A 97 6.34 -2.53 2.41
C VAL A 97 7.42 -3.45 2.96
N TYR A 98 7.67 -4.55 2.26
CA TYR A 98 8.74 -5.49 2.58
C TYR A 98 10.04 -5.01 1.92
N ILE A 99 10.96 -4.51 2.74
CA ILE A 99 12.23 -3.96 2.31
C ILE A 99 13.32 -5.01 2.54
N PHE A 100 13.82 -5.57 1.46
CA PHE A 100 14.93 -6.51 1.47
C PHE A 100 16.25 -5.78 1.30
N GLY A 101 17.05 -5.77 2.36
CA GLY A 101 18.30 -5.04 2.52
C GLY A 101 18.21 -3.89 3.54
N GLY A 102 18.99 -3.97 4.62
CA GLY A 102 19.05 -2.99 5.72
C GLY A 102 20.17 -1.95 5.58
N GLY A 103 20.72 -1.76 4.37
CA GLY A 103 21.81 -0.81 4.11
C GLY A 103 21.40 0.66 4.24
N HIS A 104 22.34 1.57 3.97
CA HIS A 104 22.13 3.02 4.12
C HIS A 104 20.88 3.55 3.39
N LEU A 105 20.57 3.00 2.21
CA LEU A 105 19.38 3.42 1.48
C LEU A 105 18.09 3.05 2.22
N ALA A 106 18.02 1.84 2.79
CA ALA A 106 16.85 1.44 3.58
C ALA A 106 16.70 2.30 4.85
N GLN A 107 17.81 2.69 5.47
CA GLN A 107 17.83 3.56 6.65
C GLN A 107 17.26 4.95 6.36
N GLU A 108 17.47 5.47 5.14
CA GLU A 108 16.87 6.73 4.68
C GLU A 108 15.41 6.54 4.19
N LEU A 109 15.11 5.40 3.57
CA LEU A 109 13.80 5.15 2.98
C LEU A 109 12.71 4.89 4.03
N VAL A 110 13.01 4.11 5.07
CA VAL A 110 12.04 3.72 6.10
C VAL A 110 11.41 4.91 6.81
N PRO A 111 12.15 5.92 7.29
CA PRO A 111 11.54 7.11 7.91
C PRO A 111 10.61 7.88 6.96
N VAL A 112 10.95 7.95 5.67
CA VAL A 112 10.12 8.63 4.66
C VAL A 112 8.81 7.87 4.45
N LEU A 113 8.89 6.56 4.24
CA LEU A 113 7.70 5.72 4.05
C LEU A 113 6.82 5.70 5.30
N ALA A 114 7.41 5.59 6.49
CA ALA A 114 6.68 5.65 7.76
C ALA A 114 5.97 7.00 7.96
N HIS A 115 6.61 8.12 7.57
CA HIS A 115 5.98 9.45 7.60
C HIS A 115 4.77 9.54 6.65
N LEU A 116 4.81 8.81 5.54
CA LEU A 116 3.70 8.71 4.59
C LEU A 116 2.61 7.71 5.03
N GLY A 117 2.79 7.03 6.16
CA GLY A 117 1.83 6.07 6.71
C GLY A 117 2.05 4.62 6.28
N PHE A 118 3.10 4.32 5.52
CA PHE A 118 3.41 2.93 5.15
C PHE A 118 3.96 2.13 6.33
N ARG A 119 3.55 0.87 6.40
CA ARG A 119 4.01 -0.13 7.38
C ARG A 119 5.22 -0.87 6.81
N CYS A 120 6.42 -0.57 7.30
CA CYS A 120 7.68 -1.10 6.76
C CYS A 120 8.15 -2.32 7.54
N ILE A 121 8.45 -3.40 6.82
CA ILE A 121 9.13 -4.61 7.33
C ILE A 121 10.53 -4.64 6.71
N VAL A 122 11.56 -4.41 7.50
CA VAL A 122 12.95 -4.43 7.03
C VAL A 122 13.57 -5.79 7.26
N SER A 123 14.32 -6.30 6.28
CA SER A 123 14.95 -7.62 6.37
C SER A 123 16.34 -7.61 5.76
N ASP A 124 17.32 -8.14 6.49
CA ASP A 124 18.73 -8.31 6.01
C ASP A 124 19.28 -9.62 6.54
N ASP A 125 20.32 -10.18 5.88
CA ASP A 125 21.00 -11.40 6.28
C ASP A 125 22.16 -11.14 7.27
N ARG A 126 22.38 -9.89 7.64
CA ARG A 126 23.47 -9.45 8.53
C ARG A 126 22.88 -8.80 9.77
N GLU A 127 23.28 -9.32 10.93
CA GLU A 127 22.80 -8.87 12.23
C GLU A 127 23.06 -7.37 12.49
N GLU A 128 24.22 -6.85 12.03
CA GLU A 128 24.56 -5.44 12.17
C GLU A 128 23.61 -4.48 11.43
N PHE A 129 22.86 -4.97 10.44
CA PHE A 129 21.87 -4.19 9.67
C PHE A 129 20.41 -4.51 10.03
N THR A 130 20.19 -5.23 11.14
CA THR A 130 18.85 -5.54 11.66
C THR A 130 18.62 -4.97 13.06
N LYS A 131 19.31 -3.89 13.39
CA LYS A 131 19.17 -3.22 14.68
C LYS A 131 18.03 -2.21 14.65
N PRO A 132 17.13 -2.20 15.64
CA PRO A 132 16.00 -1.27 15.69
C PRO A 132 16.39 0.22 15.60
N GLU A 133 17.53 0.58 16.12
CA GLU A 133 18.03 1.96 16.13
C GLU A 133 18.30 2.51 14.72
N LEU A 134 18.49 1.62 13.72
CA LEU A 134 18.76 1.99 12.34
C LEU A 134 17.48 2.34 11.56
N PHE A 135 16.31 1.92 12.05
CA PHE A 135 15.05 2.04 11.30
C PHE A 135 13.93 2.63 12.14
N PRO A 136 14.03 3.90 12.54
CA PRO A 136 12.95 4.57 13.24
C PRO A 136 11.69 4.59 12.37
N GLY A 137 10.58 4.06 12.93
CA GLY A 137 9.30 3.96 12.23
C GLY A 137 9.07 2.64 11.48
N ALA A 138 10.03 1.71 11.44
CA ALA A 138 9.74 0.36 10.97
C ALA A 138 8.77 -0.37 11.91
N GLU A 139 7.80 -1.10 11.35
CA GLU A 139 6.89 -1.95 12.12
C GLU A 139 7.62 -3.19 12.64
N GLU A 140 8.48 -3.75 11.79
CA GLU A 140 9.22 -4.96 12.13
C GLU A 140 10.58 -4.99 11.43
N ILE A 141 11.56 -5.61 12.09
CA ILE A 141 12.90 -5.80 11.55
C ILE A 141 13.27 -7.27 11.75
N ARG A 142 13.75 -7.92 10.68
CA ARG A 142 14.01 -9.36 10.64
C ARG A 142 15.44 -9.67 10.17
N LEU A 143 16.12 -10.52 10.90
CA LEU A 143 17.30 -11.24 10.40
C LEU A 143 16.80 -12.45 9.60
N ILE A 144 17.21 -12.56 8.34
CA ILE A 144 16.69 -13.57 7.42
C ILE A 144 17.79 -14.35 6.70
N ASP A 145 17.38 -15.45 6.09
CA ASP A 145 18.13 -16.17 5.08
C ASP A 145 17.46 -15.99 3.71
N PHE A 146 18.12 -15.34 2.76
CA PHE A 146 17.59 -15.11 1.41
C PHE A 146 17.26 -16.41 0.66
N GLY A 147 17.83 -17.54 1.08
CA GLY A 147 17.47 -18.85 0.54
C GLY A 147 16.13 -19.42 1.05
N LYS A 148 15.47 -18.74 2.03
CA LYS A 148 14.26 -19.22 2.71
C LYS A 148 13.12 -18.20 2.76
N LEU A 149 13.07 -17.28 1.82
CA LEU A 149 12.07 -16.21 1.81
C LEU A 149 10.64 -16.75 1.72
N GLU A 150 10.41 -17.82 0.95
CA GLU A 150 9.09 -18.45 0.79
C GLU A 150 8.57 -19.08 2.10
N GLU A 151 9.47 -19.50 3.00
CA GLU A 151 9.11 -20.05 4.31
C GLU A 151 8.90 -18.94 5.35
N THR A 152 9.48 -17.76 5.10
CA THR A 152 9.56 -16.66 6.08
C THR A 152 8.44 -15.63 5.91
N PHE A 153 7.98 -15.44 4.67
CA PHE A 153 7.03 -14.36 4.33
C PHE A 153 5.80 -14.89 3.61
N THR A 154 4.64 -14.37 4.03
CA THR A 154 3.40 -14.43 3.27
C THR A 154 3.11 -13.04 2.76
N ILE A 155 3.04 -12.88 1.43
CA ILE A 155 2.82 -11.61 0.74
C ILE A 155 1.42 -11.61 0.16
N HIS A 156 0.72 -10.50 0.31
CA HIS A 156 -0.63 -10.28 -0.18
C HIS A 156 -0.64 -9.35 -1.41
N PRO A 157 -1.76 -9.30 -2.17
CA PRO A 157 -1.84 -8.45 -3.38
C PRO A 157 -1.65 -6.95 -3.12
N GLU A 158 -1.98 -6.49 -1.93
CA GLU A 158 -1.81 -5.11 -1.50
C GLU A 158 -0.40 -4.77 -1.03
N ASP A 159 0.47 -5.78 -0.84
CA ASP A 159 1.83 -5.58 -0.33
C ASP A 159 2.80 -5.11 -1.42
N TYR A 160 3.83 -4.41 -0.98
CA TYR A 160 4.91 -3.87 -1.79
C TYR A 160 6.21 -4.58 -1.44
N ILE A 161 7.00 -4.94 -2.44
CA ILE A 161 8.36 -5.47 -2.27
C ILE A 161 9.35 -4.46 -2.81
N VAL A 162 10.32 -4.08 -1.96
CA VAL A 162 11.41 -3.16 -2.30
C VAL A 162 12.74 -3.86 -2.06
N VAL A 163 13.51 -4.07 -3.13
CA VAL A 163 14.81 -4.76 -3.07
C VAL A 163 15.93 -3.73 -3.15
N VAL A 164 16.63 -3.58 -2.03
CA VAL A 164 17.75 -2.62 -1.87
C VAL A 164 18.97 -3.31 -1.26
N THR A 165 19.17 -4.59 -1.61
CA THR A 165 20.27 -5.38 -1.03
C THR A 165 21.63 -4.98 -1.59
N ARG A 166 22.67 -5.46 -0.94
CA ARG A 166 24.01 -5.36 -1.51
C ARG A 166 24.32 -6.57 -2.41
N GLY A 167 24.62 -6.32 -3.67
CA GLY A 167 25.15 -7.34 -4.57
C GLY A 167 24.09 -8.14 -5.33
N HIS A 168 24.55 -9.00 -6.23
CA HIS A 168 23.70 -9.62 -7.23
C HIS A 168 22.96 -10.87 -6.75
N LEU A 169 23.46 -11.56 -5.72
CA LEU A 169 22.87 -12.82 -5.26
C LEU A 169 21.58 -12.57 -4.48
N CYS A 170 21.65 -11.79 -3.42
CA CYS A 170 20.48 -11.47 -2.59
C CYS A 170 19.38 -10.73 -3.38
N ASP A 171 19.77 -9.83 -4.32
CA ASP A 171 18.80 -9.18 -5.19
C ASP A 171 18.05 -10.21 -6.06
N THR A 172 18.79 -11.15 -6.69
CA THR A 172 18.18 -12.18 -7.53
C THR A 172 17.25 -13.07 -6.73
N ASP A 173 17.61 -13.44 -5.49
CA ASP A 173 16.78 -14.28 -4.63
C ASP A 173 15.52 -13.53 -4.18
N ALA A 174 15.65 -12.26 -3.79
CA ALA A 174 14.52 -11.41 -3.41
C ALA A 174 13.58 -11.12 -4.60
N GLU A 175 14.12 -10.84 -5.79
CA GLU A 175 13.34 -10.61 -7.01
C GLU A 175 12.63 -11.89 -7.46
N ARG A 176 13.32 -13.04 -7.44
CA ARG A 176 12.73 -14.36 -7.71
C ARG A 176 11.58 -14.67 -6.76
N PHE A 177 11.76 -14.39 -5.46
CA PHE A 177 10.71 -14.53 -4.47
C PHE A 177 9.53 -13.63 -4.80
N GLY A 178 9.76 -12.33 -5.01
CA GLY A 178 8.71 -11.36 -5.35
C GLY A 178 7.87 -11.78 -6.55
N LEU A 179 8.51 -12.27 -7.62
CA LEU A 179 7.83 -12.73 -8.84
C LEU A 179 6.90 -13.93 -8.64
N LYS A 180 7.16 -14.76 -7.61
CA LYS A 180 6.30 -15.90 -7.24
C LYS A 180 5.14 -15.51 -6.33
N THR A 181 5.11 -14.28 -5.82
CA THR A 181 4.08 -13.78 -4.92
C THR A 181 3.02 -12.96 -5.66
N PRO A 182 1.85 -12.73 -5.05
CA PRO A 182 0.84 -11.84 -5.60
C PRO A 182 1.12 -10.35 -5.35
N ALA A 183 2.29 -9.96 -4.83
CA ALA A 183 2.63 -8.57 -4.50
C ALA A 183 2.14 -7.57 -5.56
N GLY A 184 1.49 -6.49 -5.13
CA GLY A 184 0.97 -5.45 -6.01
C GLY A 184 2.07 -4.61 -6.65
N TYR A 185 3.24 -4.56 -6.02
CA TYR A 185 4.41 -3.83 -6.53
C TYR A 185 5.71 -4.54 -6.18
N ILE A 186 6.66 -4.55 -7.13
CA ILE A 186 8.02 -5.07 -6.93
C ILE A 186 8.98 -4.05 -7.52
N GLY A 187 9.72 -3.35 -6.65
CA GLY A 187 10.73 -2.38 -7.04
C GLY A 187 12.13 -2.82 -6.68
N VAL A 188 13.08 -2.66 -7.60
CA VAL A 188 14.47 -3.14 -7.41
C VAL A 188 15.47 -2.03 -7.70
N VAL A 189 16.35 -1.77 -6.75
CA VAL A 189 17.47 -0.83 -6.93
C VAL A 189 18.56 -1.45 -7.77
N GLY A 190 18.94 -0.76 -8.80
CA GLY A 190 20.07 -1.22 -9.62
C GLY A 190 20.35 -0.34 -10.83
N SER A 191 21.57 -0.39 -11.32
CA SER A 191 21.88 0.18 -12.63
C SER A 191 21.20 -0.61 -13.75
N ARG A 192 20.97 0.01 -14.89
CA ARG A 192 20.43 -0.69 -16.10
C ARG A 192 21.22 -1.95 -16.44
N LYS A 193 22.55 -1.95 -16.23
CA LYS A 193 23.40 -3.12 -16.46
C LYS A 193 23.11 -4.26 -15.48
N LYS A 194 22.92 -3.93 -14.19
CA LYS A 194 22.56 -4.89 -13.14
C LYS A 194 21.18 -5.47 -13.39
N THR A 195 20.19 -4.63 -13.67
CA THR A 195 18.82 -5.04 -14.00
C THR A 195 18.83 -6.04 -15.15
N LYS A 196 19.51 -5.70 -16.27
CA LYS A 196 19.60 -6.61 -17.41
C LYS A 196 20.21 -7.98 -17.03
N PHE A 197 21.29 -7.99 -16.24
CA PHE A 197 21.93 -9.24 -15.79
C PHE A 197 20.96 -10.13 -14.99
N VAL A 198 20.20 -9.53 -14.04
CA VAL A 198 19.22 -10.29 -13.23
C VAL A 198 18.06 -10.76 -14.09
N THR A 199 17.54 -9.92 -14.98
CA THR A 199 16.49 -10.28 -15.96
C THR A 199 16.91 -11.47 -16.82
N ASP A 200 18.10 -11.42 -17.44
CA ASP A 200 18.63 -12.50 -18.29
C ASP A 200 18.74 -13.82 -17.50
N LYS A 201 19.14 -13.75 -16.22
CA LYS A 201 19.25 -14.90 -15.33
C LYS A 201 17.88 -15.50 -14.99
N LEU A 202 16.90 -14.69 -14.65
CA LEU A 202 15.55 -15.13 -14.30
C LEU A 202 14.83 -15.72 -15.54
N LEU A 203 15.04 -15.17 -16.74
CA LEU A 203 14.59 -15.77 -17.99
C LEU A 203 15.17 -17.18 -18.20
N ALA A 204 16.48 -17.35 -17.93
CA ALA A 204 17.12 -18.66 -18.01
C ALA A 204 16.61 -19.66 -16.96
N GLU A 205 16.08 -19.19 -15.85
CA GLU A 205 15.42 -19.98 -14.81
C GLU A 205 13.95 -20.33 -15.15
N GLY A 206 13.40 -19.78 -16.25
CA GLY A 206 12.07 -20.13 -16.76
C GLY A 206 10.97 -19.11 -16.45
N PHE A 207 11.29 -17.95 -15.88
CA PHE A 207 10.33 -16.85 -15.77
C PHE A 207 10.01 -16.28 -17.15
N THR A 208 8.77 -15.84 -17.35
CA THR A 208 8.33 -15.23 -18.60
C THR A 208 8.57 -13.73 -18.63
N GLU A 209 8.63 -13.12 -19.82
CA GLU A 209 8.72 -11.67 -19.97
C GLU A 209 7.53 -10.95 -19.30
N GLU A 210 6.34 -11.55 -19.33
CA GLU A 210 5.15 -11.00 -18.67
C GLU A 210 5.30 -10.96 -17.14
N GLN A 211 5.86 -12.01 -16.54
CA GLN A 211 6.17 -12.03 -15.11
C GLN A 211 7.22 -10.96 -14.76
N LEU A 212 8.29 -10.86 -15.55
CA LEU A 212 9.36 -9.88 -15.35
C LEU A 212 8.90 -8.43 -15.55
N ALA A 213 7.87 -8.19 -16.37
CA ALA A 213 7.27 -6.87 -16.54
C ALA A 213 6.60 -6.32 -15.27
N ARG A 214 6.37 -7.17 -14.25
CA ARG A 214 5.90 -6.73 -12.93
C ARG A 214 6.98 -6.03 -12.10
N VAL A 215 8.25 -6.17 -12.49
CA VAL A 215 9.38 -5.58 -11.76
C VAL A 215 9.68 -4.18 -12.28
N THR A 216 9.62 -3.19 -11.41
CA THR A 216 10.09 -1.84 -11.67
C THR A 216 11.58 -1.74 -11.33
N ALA A 217 12.42 -1.73 -12.36
CA ALA A 217 13.88 -1.61 -12.20
C ALA A 217 14.49 -0.78 -13.34
N PRO A 218 15.23 0.27 -13.04
CA PRO A 218 15.51 0.84 -11.72
C PRO A 218 14.27 1.36 -11.02
N ILE A 219 14.16 1.15 -9.69
CA ILE A 219 13.13 1.72 -8.83
C ILE A 219 13.31 3.24 -8.70
N GLY A 220 12.23 3.97 -8.52
CA GLY A 220 12.18 5.41 -8.26
C GLY A 220 11.99 6.24 -9.53
N ILE A 221 11.41 7.42 -9.35
CA ILE A 221 11.30 8.42 -10.42
C ILE A 221 12.62 9.15 -10.63
N GLU A 222 12.89 9.60 -11.85
CA GLU A 222 14.15 10.27 -12.17
C GLU A 222 14.13 11.74 -11.69
N ILE A 223 14.85 12.01 -10.60
CA ILE A 223 14.99 13.35 -10.00
C ILE A 223 16.45 13.83 -9.97
N GLY A 224 17.36 13.10 -10.61
CA GLY A 224 18.81 13.38 -10.55
C GLY A 224 19.43 13.06 -9.19
N SER A 225 18.91 12.04 -8.49
CA SER A 225 19.38 11.64 -7.17
C SER A 225 20.79 11.05 -7.19
N GLU A 226 21.64 11.46 -6.24
CA GLU A 226 23.02 10.99 -6.07
C GLU A 226 23.24 10.36 -4.69
N THR A 227 22.56 10.89 -3.66
CA THR A 227 22.71 10.41 -2.28
C THR A 227 21.64 9.38 -1.90
N PRO A 228 21.88 8.50 -0.90
CA PRO A 228 20.85 7.59 -0.39
C PRO A 228 19.54 8.29 0.00
N ALA A 229 19.61 9.46 0.62
CA ALA A 229 18.44 10.23 1.01
C ALA A 229 17.63 10.72 -0.21
N GLU A 230 18.29 11.22 -1.26
CA GLU A 230 17.63 11.62 -2.50
C GLU A 230 17.02 10.43 -3.23
N ILE A 231 17.71 9.27 -3.24
CA ILE A 231 17.18 8.04 -3.82
C ILE A 231 15.95 7.56 -3.02
N ALA A 232 15.96 7.68 -1.69
CA ALA A 232 14.81 7.36 -0.85
C ALA A 232 13.58 8.21 -1.20
N ILE A 233 13.75 9.51 -1.42
CA ILE A 233 12.68 10.41 -1.90
C ILE A 233 12.20 10.00 -3.30
N SER A 234 13.12 9.68 -4.21
CA SER A 234 12.78 9.20 -5.55
C SER A 234 11.91 7.93 -5.52
N ILE A 235 12.25 6.99 -4.65
CA ILE A 235 11.49 5.74 -4.45
C ILE A 235 10.11 6.04 -3.84
N ALA A 236 10.07 6.84 -2.79
CA ALA A 236 8.82 7.15 -2.09
C ALA A 236 7.83 7.96 -2.95
N ALA A 237 8.34 8.71 -3.95
CA ALA A 237 7.52 9.49 -4.87
C ALA A 237 6.94 8.67 -6.05
N GLN A 238 7.44 7.46 -6.30
CA GLN A 238 6.94 6.53 -7.31
C GLN A 238 5.72 5.76 -6.83
#